data_115ec3f9f66a97eeebbcb84aa1afbda3
#
_entry.id   115ec3f9f66a97eeebbcb84aa1afbda3
#
_cell.length_a   1.000
_cell.length_b   1.000
_cell.length_c   1.000
_cell.angle_alpha   90.00
_cell.angle_beta   90.00
_cell.angle_gamma   90.00
#
_symmetry.space_group_name_H-M   'P 1'
#
loop_
_entity.id
_entity.type
_entity.pdbx_description
1 polymer ?
#
loop_
_entity_poly.entity_id
_entity_poly.type
_entity_poly.pdbx_seq_one_letter_code
_entity_poly.pdbx_strand_id
1 'polypeptide(L)'
;GDTARKYEFSFVSRTSKFAVSYSCNRANLSDEKMEILRANSSGIRLIYIVDALNSCGNGQYPEALMKVQERQGYCLLLDVEEMEYSTAKLSAVFYAQDCTGLWREIEFAAGALREFSISEYGRLLYQNAPLAALCEWKKSEFEREVQQEKIRREQQMKELLERPEREQKQRPKRTQTLP
;
A
#
# COMPACT_ATOMS: atom_id res chain seq x y z
N GLY A 1 13.87 -35.51 9.12
CA GLY A 1 12.52 -35.40 8.61
C GLY A 1 12.46 -34.23 7.65
N ASP A 2 12.24 -34.58 6.39
CA ASP A 2 12.13 -33.64 5.28
C ASP A 2 10.96 -32.67 5.53
N THR A 3 11.26 -31.47 5.97
CA THR A 3 10.26 -30.40 5.98
C THR A 3 10.03 -29.99 4.53
N ALA A 4 9.08 -30.67 3.89
CA ALA A 4 8.66 -30.38 2.53
C ALA A 4 8.36 -28.87 2.43
N ARG A 5 9.13 -28.19 1.59
CA ARG A 5 8.93 -26.78 1.26
C ARG A 5 7.55 -26.63 0.66
N LYS A 6 6.63 -26.05 1.41
CA LYS A 6 5.27 -25.81 0.91
C LYS A 6 5.23 -24.40 0.29
N TYR A 7 5.63 -24.34 -0.97
CA TYR A 7 5.20 -23.27 -1.85
C TYR A 7 3.95 -23.76 -2.60
N GLU A 8 2.97 -22.89 -2.77
CA GLU A 8 1.78 -23.26 -3.53
C GLU A 8 2.11 -23.38 -5.01
N PHE A 9 3.04 -22.53 -5.50
CA PHE A 9 3.55 -22.60 -6.86
C PHE A 9 5.04 -22.29 -6.88
N SER A 10 5.79 -23.04 -7.69
CA SER A 10 7.18 -22.69 -8.01
C SER A 10 7.41 -22.82 -9.51
N PHE A 11 8.16 -21.91 -10.08
CA PHE A 11 8.53 -21.96 -11.49
C PHE A 11 9.93 -21.38 -11.70
N VAL A 12 10.53 -21.75 -12.82
CA VAL A 12 11.89 -21.37 -13.18
C VAL A 12 11.83 -20.59 -14.48
N SER A 13 12.32 -19.35 -14.48
CA SER A 13 12.62 -18.61 -15.68
C SER A 13 14.08 -18.88 -16.12
N ARG A 14 14.50 -18.30 -17.24
CA ARG A 14 15.88 -18.47 -17.74
C ARG A 14 16.95 -18.05 -16.75
N THR A 15 16.67 -17.06 -15.91
CA THR A 15 17.65 -16.44 -15.02
C THR A 15 17.33 -16.53 -13.54
N SER A 16 16.12 -16.94 -13.16
CA SER A 16 15.66 -16.87 -11.78
C SER A 16 14.65 -17.96 -11.44
N LYS A 17 14.68 -18.39 -10.19
CA LYS A 17 13.68 -19.26 -9.60
C LYS A 17 12.69 -18.43 -8.81
N PHE A 18 11.41 -18.73 -8.94
CA PHE A 18 10.31 -18.05 -8.27
C PHE A 18 9.49 -19.02 -7.46
N ALA A 19 8.96 -18.55 -6.35
CA ALA A 19 7.92 -19.23 -5.62
C ALA A 19 6.85 -18.22 -5.21
N VAL A 20 5.60 -18.62 -5.32
CA VAL A 20 4.45 -17.84 -4.87
C VAL A 20 4.00 -18.40 -3.53
N SER A 21 3.87 -17.54 -2.55
CA SER A 21 3.25 -17.84 -1.26
C SER A 21 1.91 -17.12 -1.20
N TYR A 22 0.83 -17.88 -1.18
CA TYR A 22 -0.52 -17.36 -0.98
C TYR A 22 -0.92 -17.48 0.48
N SER A 23 -1.47 -16.44 1.04
CA SER A 23 -1.91 -16.38 2.42
C SER A 23 -3.38 -15.97 2.51
N CYS A 24 -4.24 -16.93 2.84
CA CYS A 24 -5.65 -16.69 3.10
C CYS A 24 -5.95 -16.20 4.53
N ASN A 25 -4.93 -16.05 5.36
CA ASN A 25 -5.10 -15.69 6.77
C ASN A 25 -3.92 -14.83 7.24
N ARG A 26 -4.20 -13.72 7.97
CA ARG A 26 -3.18 -12.83 8.55
C ARG A 26 -2.19 -13.56 9.46
N ALA A 27 -2.63 -14.60 10.17
CA ALA A 27 -1.75 -15.43 11.01
C ALA A 27 -0.64 -16.14 10.23
N ASN A 28 -0.82 -16.33 8.92
CA ASN A 28 0.20 -16.90 8.05
C ASN A 28 1.29 -15.89 7.65
N LEU A 29 1.09 -14.60 7.94
CA LEU A 29 2.04 -13.53 7.73
C LEU A 29 2.85 -13.20 9.00
N SER A 30 2.87 -14.12 9.99
CA SER A 30 3.71 -13.94 11.18
C SER A 30 5.20 -13.92 10.79
N ASP A 31 6.01 -13.18 11.54
CA ASP A 31 7.44 -13.04 11.29
C ASP A 31 8.15 -14.39 11.22
N GLU A 32 7.82 -15.29 12.12
CA GLU A 32 8.40 -16.64 12.17
C GLU A 32 8.14 -17.40 10.87
N LYS A 33 6.91 -17.42 10.37
CA LYS A 33 6.58 -18.11 9.13
C LYS A 33 7.25 -17.46 7.91
N MET A 34 7.28 -16.14 7.87
CA MET A 34 7.95 -15.40 6.78
C MET A 34 9.47 -15.61 6.81
N GLU A 35 10.10 -15.68 7.99
CA GLU A 35 11.53 -15.99 8.11
C GLU A 35 11.84 -17.44 7.71
N ILE A 36 11.00 -18.40 8.09
CA ILE A 36 11.14 -19.80 7.65
C ILE A 36 11.06 -19.89 6.13
N LEU A 37 10.09 -19.20 5.50
CA LEU A 37 9.96 -19.17 4.05
C LEU A 37 11.21 -18.56 3.41
N ARG A 38 11.73 -17.47 3.97
CA ARG A 38 12.95 -16.80 3.50
C ARG A 38 14.17 -17.69 3.61
N ALA A 39 14.37 -18.32 4.76
CA ALA A 39 15.51 -19.24 4.99
C ALA A 39 15.49 -20.42 4.04
N ASN A 40 14.30 -20.97 3.78
CA ASN A 40 14.10 -22.08 2.87
C ASN A 40 14.17 -21.70 1.38
N SER A 41 14.18 -20.40 1.07
CA SER A 41 14.10 -19.83 -0.29
C SER A 41 15.44 -19.33 -0.80
N SER A 42 16.55 -19.80 -0.25
CA SER A 42 17.88 -19.37 -0.70
C SER A 42 18.00 -19.50 -2.22
N GLY A 43 18.22 -18.39 -2.91
CA GLY A 43 18.28 -18.33 -4.38
C GLY A 43 16.92 -18.40 -5.09
N ILE A 44 15.81 -18.36 -4.36
CA ILE A 44 14.45 -18.31 -4.92
C ILE A 44 13.84 -16.95 -4.58
N ARG A 45 13.26 -16.28 -5.57
CA ARG A 45 12.52 -15.03 -5.36
C ARG A 45 11.10 -15.36 -4.91
N LEU A 46 10.74 -14.92 -3.70
CA LEU A 46 9.39 -15.09 -3.17
C LEU A 46 8.49 -13.96 -3.65
N ILE A 47 7.27 -14.36 -4.03
CA ILE A 47 6.17 -13.45 -4.33
C ILE A 47 5.07 -13.76 -3.32
N TYR A 48 4.72 -12.76 -2.52
CA TYR A 48 3.66 -12.87 -1.52
C TYR A 48 2.35 -12.34 -2.11
N ILE A 49 1.33 -13.19 -2.08
CA ILE A 49 -0.04 -12.84 -2.43
C ILE A 49 -0.91 -13.09 -1.20
N VAL A 50 -1.76 -12.15 -0.87
CA VAL A 50 -2.65 -12.20 0.30
C VAL A 50 -4.09 -12.18 -0.20
N ASP A 51 -4.97 -12.92 0.48
CA ASP A 51 -6.40 -12.87 0.22
C ASP A 51 -6.95 -11.46 0.50
N ALA A 52 -7.73 -10.91 -0.42
CA ALA A 52 -8.27 -9.55 -0.35
C ALA A 52 -9.17 -9.35 0.88
N LEU A 53 -9.80 -10.41 1.41
CA LEU A 53 -10.56 -10.36 2.66
C LEU A 53 -9.70 -9.97 3.88
N ASN A 54 -8.38 -10.09 3.77
CA ASN A 54 -7.44 -9.68 4.80
C ASN A 54 -6.91 -8.26 4.61
N SER A 55 -7.39 -7.52 3.62
CA SER A 55 -7.11 -6.09 3.47
C SER A 55 -7.48 -5.33 4.75
N CYS A 56 -6.68 -4.32 5.08
CA CYS A 56 -6.98 -3.42 6.18
C CYS A 56 -7.61 -2.15 5.61
N GLY A 57 -8.86 -1.90 5.99
CA GLY A 57 -9.51 -0.64 5.64
C GLY A 57 -8.72 0.59 6.10
N ASN A 58 -9.03 1.73 5.52
CA ASN A 58 -8.41 3.01 5.88
C ASN A 58 -8.54 3.31 7.40
N GLY A 59 -7.50 3.87 7.96
CA GLY A 59 -7.43 4.29 9.37
C GLY A 59 -6.81 3.25 10.31
N GLN A 60 -6.75 1.98 9.93
CA GLN A 60 -6.14 0.93 10.74
C GLN A 60 -4.69 0.68 10.31
N TYR A 61 -3.81 0.42 11.29
CA TYR A 61 -2.44 0.00 11.00
C TYR A 61 -2.43 -1.43 10.46
N PRO A 62 -1.96 -1.65 9.24
CA PRO A 62 -1.97 -2.97 8.59
C PRO A 62 -0.75 -3.80 8.96
N GLU A 63 -0.55 -4.14 10.23
CA GLU A 63 0.68 -4.75 10.76
C GLU A 63 1.20 -5.93 9.91
N ALA A 64 0.33 -6.90 9.62
CA ALA A 64 0.73 -8.08 8.85
C ALA A 64 1.11 -7.76 7.40
N LEU A 65 0.41 -6.80 6.79
CA LEU A 65 0.64 -6.38 5.39
C LEU A 65 1.86 -5.46 5.28
N MET A 66 2.17 -4.68 6.31
CA MET A 66 3.40 -3.90 6.35
C MET A 66 4.65 -4.77 6.24
N LYS A 67 4.65 -5.96 6.86
CA LYS A 67 5.76 -6.92 6.73
C LYS A 67 5.94 -7.42 5.29
N VAL A 68 4.82 -7.65 4.59
CA VAL A 68 4.86 -7.99 3.16
C VAL A 68 5.39 -6.80 2.35
N GLN A 69 4.87 -5.61 2.61
CA GLN A 69 5.31 -4.39 1.93
C GLN A 69 6.79 -4.08 2.13
N GLU A 70 7.33 -4.23 3.33
CA GLU A 70 8.76 -4.05 3.62
C GLU A 70 9.65 -5.00 2.80
N ARG A 71 9.19 -6.21 2.55
CA ARG A 71 9.96 -7.24 1.82
C ARG A 71 9.81 -7.15 0.31
N GLN A 72 8.61 -6.84 -0.17
CA GLN A 72 8.25 -6.87 -1.58
C GLN A 72 8.15 -5.48 -2.21
N GLY A 73 8.01 -4.43 -1.37
CA GLY A 73 7.80 -3.05 -1.79
C GLY A 73 6.32 -2.65 -1.88
N TYR A 74 5.42 -3.62 -1.96
CA TYR A 74 3.97 -3.48 -2.08
C TYR A 74 3.27 -4.77 -1.66
N CYS A 75 1.95 -4.75 -1.55
CA CYS A 75 1.12 -5.93 -1.32
C CYS A 75 0.37 -6.32 -2.60
N LEU A 76 0.18 -7.61 -2.79
CA LEU A 76 -0.69 -8.18 -3.81
C LEU A 76 -1.89 -8.80 -3.11
N LEU A 77 -3.08 -8.29 -3.40
CA LEU A 77 -4.34 -8.75 -2.85
C LEU A 77 -5.12 -9.50 -3.91
N LEU A 78 -5.39 -10.78 -3.67
CA LEU A 78 -6.14 -11.64 -4.57
C LEU A 78 -7.59 -11.73 -4.08
N ASP A 79 -8.50 -11.34 -4.93
CA ASP A 79 -9.94 -11.48 -4.73
C ASP A 79 -10.47 -12.57 -5.68
N VAL A 80 -11.11 -13.58 -5.10
CA VAL A 80 -11.69 -14.70 -5.85
C VAL A 80 -13.17 -14.77 -5.48
N GLU A 81 -14.01 -14.20 -6.31
CA GLU A 81 -15.45 -14.33 -6.16
C GLU A 81 -15.90 -15.76 -6.54
N GLU A 82 -16.70 -16.38 -5.68
CA GLU A 82 -17.47 -17.63 -5.92
C GLU A 82 -16.67 -18.84 -6.44
N MET A 83 -15.39 -18.98 -6.07
CA MET A 83 -14.52 -20.08 -6.54
C MET A 83 -14.33 -20.17 -8.07
N GLU A 84 -14.69 -19.15 -8.82
CA GLU A 84 -14.41 -19.07 -10.25
C GLU A 84 -13.08 -18.36 -10.51
N TYR A 85 -12.05 -19.11 -10.83
CA TYR A 85 -10.71 -18.57 -11.17
C TYR A 85 -10.74 -17.62 -12.38
N SER A 86 -11.75 -17.71 -13.22
CA SER A 86 -11.93 -16.81 -14.37
C SER A 86 -12.26 -15.38 -13.95
N THR A 87 -12.83 -15.20 -12.76
CA THR A 87 -13.21 -13.90 -12.18
C THR A 87 -12.19 -13.37 -11.19
N ALA A 88 -11.11 -14.12 -10.94
CA ALA A 88 -10.07 -13.71 -10.00
C ALA A 88 -9.47 -12.36 -10.38
N LYS A 89 -9.49 -11.44 -9.42
CA LYS A 89 -8.91 -10.09 -9.54
C LYS A 89 -7.68 -9.99 -8.65
N LEU A 90 -6.65 -9.34 -9.15
CA LEU A 90 -5.46 -9.03 -8.39
C LEU A 90 -5.32 -7.52 -8.30
N SER A 91 -5.17 -7.02 -7.08
CA SER A 91 -4.87 -5.61 -6.81
C SER A 91 -3.47 -5.50 -6.22
N ALA A 92 -2.71 -4.54 -6.71
CA ALA A 92 -1.43 -4.16 -6.16
C ALA A 92 -1.60 -2.85 -5.39
N VAL A 93 -1.31 -2.89 -4.09
CA VAL A 93 -1.52 -1.78 -3.17
C VAL A 93 -0.29 -1.51 -2.34
N PHE A 94 -0.18 -0.30 -1.80
CA PHE A 94 0.73 0.00 -0.70
C PHE A 94 -0.01 0.76 0.40
N TYR A 95 0.54 0.71 1.61
CA TYR A 95 0.00 1.41 2.77
C TYR A 95 0.91 2.56 3.14
N ALA A 96 0.33 3.75 3.34
CA ALA A 96 1.03 4.94 3.78
C ALA A 96 0.11 5.80 4.67
N GLN A 97 0.72 6.70 5.46
CA GLN A 97 -0.04 7.64 6.26
C GLN A 97 -0.36 8.91 5.47
N ASP A 98 -1.59 9.38 5.60
CA ASP A 98 -2.01 10.68 5.06
C ASP A 98 -1.51 11.85 5.94
N CYS A 99 -1.87 13.07 5.58
CA CYS A 99 -1.50 14.29 6.31
C CYS A 99 -2.05 14.35 7.74
N THR A 100 -2.99 13.49 8.13
CA THR A 100 -3.54 13.38 9.48
C THR A 100 -2.90 12.27 10.30
N GLY A 101 -2.00 11.48 9.69
CA GLY A 101 -1.41 10.30 10.31
C GLY A 101 -2.27 9.05 10.21
N LEU A 102 -3.38 9.09 9.50
CA LEU A 102 -4.23 7.93 9.27
C LEU A 102 -3.66 7.06 8.14
N TRP A 103 -3.65 5.76 8.37
CA TRP A 103 -3.24 4.79 7.36
C TRP A 103 -4.25 4.72 6.21
N ARG A 104 -3.71 4.71 4.99
CA ARG A 104 -4.47 4.58 3.74
C ARG A 104 -3.95 3.39 2.96
N GLU A 105 -4.88 2.66 2.36
CA GLU A 105 -4.59 1.69 1.32
C GLU A 105 -4.64 2.40 -0.03
N ILE A 106 -3.53 2.40 -0.75
CA ILE A 106 -3.38 3.08 -2.02
C ILE A 106 -3.18 2.04 -3.12
N GLU A 107 -4.17 1.88 -3.95
CA GLU A 107 -4.11 1.00 -5.12
C GLU A 107 -3.38 1.70 -6.27
N PHE A 108 -2.50 0.96 -6.97
CA PHE A 108 -1.75 1.46 -8.12
C PHE A 108 -1.84 0.57 -9.36
N ALA A 109 -2.36 -0.66 -9.21
CA ALA A 109 -2.72 -1.53 -10.31
C ALA A 109 -3.81 -2.51 -9.85
N ALA A 110 -4.86 -2.69 -10.65
CA ALA A 110 -5.90 -3.66 -10.39
C ALA A 110 -6.49 -4.18 -11.69
N GLY A 111 -6.79 -5.46 -11.74
CA GLY A 111 -7.38 -6.08 -12.92
C GLY A 111 -7.52 -7.58 -12.78
N ALA A 112 -7.96 -8.22 -13.86
CA ALA A 112 -8.02 -9.67 -13.92
C ALA A 112 -6.63 -10.28 -13.76
N LEU A 113 -6.53 -11.44 -13.11
CA LEU A 113 -5.25 -12.10 -12.85
C LEU A 113 -4.40 -12.27 -14.13
N ARG A 114 -5.03 -12.49 -15.29
CA ARG A 114 -4.38 -12.63 -16.60
C ARG A 114 -3.68 -11.36 -17.10
N GLU A 115 -3.98 -10.20 -16.55
CA GLU A 115 -3.33 -8.93 -16.88
C GLU A 115 -1.98 -8.77 -16.18
N PHE A 116 -1.72 -9.63 -15.21
CA PHE A 116 -0.46 -9.70 -14.49
C PHE A 116 0.41 -10.81 -15.10
N SER A 117 1.70 -10.56 -15.15
CA SER A 117 2.66 -11.52 -15.69
C SER A 117 4.01 -11.40 -14.99
N ILE A 118 4.88 -12.36 -15.25
CA ILE A 118 6.26 -12.31 -14.79
C ILE A 118 7.16 -12.30 -16.01
N SER A 119 8.02 -11.29 -16.11
CA SER A 119 8.99 -11.19 -17.21
C SER A 119 10.04 -12.29 -17.13
N GLU A 120 10.78 -12.52 -18.21
CA GLU A 120 11.91 -13.46 -18.26
C GLU A 120 13.00 -13.14 -17.20
N TYR A 121 13.09 -11.88 -16.77
CA TYR A 121 14.01 -11.42 -15.70
C TYR A 121 13.37 -11.47 -14.31
N GLY A 122 12.16 -12.01 -14.18
CA GLY A 122 11.46 -12.18 -12.92
C GLY A 122 10.87 -10.92 -12.32
N ARG A 123 10.56 -9.95 -13.13
CA ARG A 123 9.84 -8.76 -12.69
C ARG A 123 8.34 -9.01 -12.82
N LEU A 124 7.58 -8.69 -11.79
CA LEU A 124 6.13 -8.64 -11.88
C LEU A 124 5.71 -7.47 -12.75
N LEU A 125 4.82 -7.74 -13.69
CA LEU A 125 4.30 -6.79 -14.65
C LEU A 125 2.78 -6.72 -14.53
N TYR A 126 2.23 -5.55 -14.73
CA TYR A 126 0.81 -5.31 -14.98
C TYR A 126 0.67 -4.63 -16.34
N GLN A 127 -0.05 -5.25 -17.28
CA GLN A 127 -0.20 -4.76 -18.66
C GLN A 127 1.15 -4.37 -19.28
N ASN A 128 2.16 -5.22 -19.12
CA ASN A 128 3.55 -5.06 -19.55
C ASN A 128 4.37 -3.97 -18.83
N ALA A 129 3.80 -3.22 -17.87
CA ALA A 129 4.54 -2.27 -17.08
C ALA A 129 5.07 -2.92 -15.79
N PRO A 130 6.33 -2.69 -15.36
CA PRO A 130 6.85 -3.21 -14.11
C PRO A 130 6.07 -2.67 -12.90
N LEU A 131 5.51 -3.56 -12.07
CA LEU A 131 4.75 -3.18 -10.87
C LEU A 131 5.57 -2.29 -9.92
N ALA A 132 6.86 -2.56 -9.76
CA ALA A 132 7.72 -1.73 -8.93
C ALA A 132 7.79 -0.28 -9.43
N ALA A 133 7.85 -0.05 -10.75
CA ALA A 133 7.87 1.29 -11.31
C ALA A 133 6.52 2.00 -11.13
N LEU A 134 5.41 1.29 -11.31
CA LEU A 134 4.07 1.83 -11.05
C LEU A 134 3.90 2.20 -9.58
N CYS A 135 4.38 1.36 -8.67
CA CYS A 135 4.36 1.62 -7.24
C CYS A 135 5.14 2.89 -6.88
N GLU A 136 6.37 3.04 -7.35
CA GLU A 136 7.21 4.21 -7.05
C GLU A 136 6.61 5.49 -7.64
N TRP A 137 6.06 5.43 -8.84
CA TRP A 137 5.34 6.57 -9.41
C TRP A 137 4.15 6.97 -8.52
N LYS A 138 3.33 6.01 -8.11
CA LYS A 138 2.14 6.27 -7.28
C LYS A 138 2.49 6.75 -5.88
N LYS A 139 3.58 6.24 -5.28
CA LYS A 139 4.10 6.76 -4.00
C LYS A 139 4.48 8.22 -4.11
N SER A 140 5.23 8.58 -5.16
CA SER A 140 5.63 9.98 -5.39
C SER A 140 4.44 10.90 -5.63
N GLU A 141 3.38 10.41 -6.27
CA GLU A 141 2.12 11.15 -6.45
C GLU A 141 1.44 11.38 -5.09
N PHE A 142 1.26 10.31 -4.31
CA PHE A 142 0.64 10.38 -3.00
C PHE A 142 1.40 11.28 -2.02
N GLU A 143 2.72 11.21 -1.98
CA GLU A 143 3.55 12.08 -1.15
C GLU A 143 3.36 13.57 -1.50
N ARG A 144 3.27 13.89 -2.80
CA ARG A 144 2.97 15.27 -3.25
C ARG A 144 1.58 15.73 -2.80
N GLU A 145 0.56 14.87 -2.92
CA GLU A 145 -0.79 15.16 -2.45
C GLU A 145 -0.82 15.42 -0.93
N VAL A 146 -0.18 14.55 -0.15
CA VAL A 146 -0.06 14.70 1.30
C VAL A 146 0.63 16.01 1.67
N GLN A 147 1.71 16.36 0.97
CA GLN A 147 2.42 17.62 1.23
C GLN A 147 1.60 18.86 0.87
N GLN A 148 0.90 18.85 -0.26
CA GLN A 148 0.00 19.94 -0.65
C GLN A 148 -1.13 20.11 0.36
N GLU A 149 -1.72 19.02 0.82
CA GLU A 149 -2.79 19.09 1.83
C GLU A 149 -2.29 19.63 3.17
N LYS A 150 -1.06 19.27 3.60
CA LYS A 150 -0.44 19.85 4.80
C LYS A 150 -0.31 21.37 4.68
N ILE A 151 0.24 21.86 3.58
CA ILE A 151 0.41 23.29 3.32
C ILE A 151 -0.95 23.99 3.34
N ARG A 152 -1.96 23.41 2.69
CA ARG A 152 -3.33 23.96 2.66
C ARG A 152 -3.91 24.09 4.07
N ARG A 153 -3.75 23.08 4.91
CA ARG A 153 -4.24 23.10 6.30
C ARG A 153 -3.52 24.11 7.16
N GLU A 154 -2.21 24.22 7.00
CA GLU A 154 -1.42 25.24 7.70
C GLU A 154 -1.85 26.66 7.33
N GLN A 155 -2.09 26.93 6.04
CA GLN A 155 -2.60 28.22 5.58
C GLN A 155 -3.98 28.53 6.15
N GLN A 156 -4.91 27.57 6.11
CA GLN A 156 -6.25 27.73 6.69
C GLN A 156 -6.19 28.02 8.19
N MET A 157 -5.34 27.27 8.91
CA MET A 157 -5.16 27.50 10.35
C MET A 157 -4.63 28.89 10.64
N LYS A 158 -3.65 29.35 9.85
CA LYS A 158 -3.08 30.71 9.98
C LYS A 158 -4.15 31.79 9.72
N GLU A 159 -4.95 31.63 8.68
CA GLU A 159 -6.05 32.56 8.38
C GLU A 159 -7.09 32.62 9.50
N LEU A 160 -7.43 31.48 10.08
CA LEU A 160 -8.37 31.39 11.21
C LEU A 160 -7.83 32.13 12.46
N LEU A 161 -6.54 32.04 12.72
CA LEU A 161 -5.89 32.72 13.85
C LEU A 161 -5.78 34.23 13.64
N GLU A 162 -5.58 34.68 12.41
CA GLU A 162 -5.46 36.12 12.08
C GLU A 162 -6.81 36.86 11.99
N ARG A 163 -7.92 36.12 11.76
CA ARG A 163 -9.27 36.69 11.64
C ARG A 163 -9.69 37.56 12.84
N PRO A 164 -9.59 37.12 14.10
CA PRO A 164 -10.02 37.89 15.24
C PRO A 164 -9.20 39.17 15.43
N GLU A 165 -7.92 39.17 15.08
CA GLU A 165 -7.07 40.37 15.16
C GLU A 165 -7.47 41.45 14.13
N ARG A 166 -7.85 41.02 12.93
CA ARG A 166 -8.33 41.94 11.87
C ARG A 166 -9.68 42.55 12.23
N GLU A 167 -10.59 41.80 12.82
CA GLU A 167 -11.90 42.26 13.27
C GLU A 167 -11.78 43.25 14.45
N GLN A 168 -10.85 43.02 15.37
CA GLN A 168 -10.58 43.98 16.47
C GLN A 168 -9.98 45.31 15.98
N LYS A 169 -9.09 45.25 14.98
CA LYS A 169 -8.48 46.48 14.39
C LYS A 169 -9.48 47.30 13.56
N GLN A 170 -10.54 46.71 13.06
CA GLN A 170 -11.57 47.38 12.24
C GLN A 170 -12.75 47.94 13.06
N ARG A 171 -12.82 47.67 14.37
CA ARG A 171 -13.85 48.31 15.21
C ARG A 171 -13.59 49.83 15.31
N PRO A 172 -14.49 50.70 14.82
CA PRO A 172 -14.32 52.13 14.95
C PRO A 172 -14.28 52.46 16.43
N LYS A 173 -13.28 53.26 16.84
CA LYS A 173 -13.23 53.84 18.19
C LYS A 173 -14.53 54.62 18.41
N ARG A 174 -15.43 54.10 19.24
CA ARG A 174 -16.61 54.84 19.69
C ARG A 174 -16.11 56.08 20.37
N THR A 175 -16.22 57.22 19.69
CA THR A 175 -16.04 58.54 20.29
C THR A 175 -17.12 58.67 21.37
N GLN A 176 -16.71 58.59 22.63
CA GLN A 176 -17.58 59.02 23.75
C GLN A 176 -17.72 60.53 23.65
N THR A 177 -18.82 60.96 23.08
CA THR A 177 -19.30 62.33 23.30
C THR A 177 -19.98 62.33 24.68
N LEU A 178 -19.30 62.90 25.66
CA LEU A 178 -19.88 63.24 26.96
C LEU A 178 -20.75 64.53 26.79
N PRO A 179 -21.88 64.63 27.51
CA PRO A 179 -22.79 65.73 27.45
C PRO A 179 -22.22 66.95 28.12
#